data_fcdb3579b8e6727b517da12ba0bee3a7
#
_entry.id   fcdb3579b8e6727b517da12ba0bee3a7
#
_cell.length_a   1.000
_cell.length_b   1.000
_cell.length_c   1.000
_cell.angle_alpha   90.00
_cell.angle_beta   90.00
_cell.angle_gamma   90.00
#
_symmetry.space_group_name_H-M   'P 1'
#
loop_
_entity.id
_entity.type
_entity.pdbx_description
1 polymer ?
#
loop_
_entity_poly.entity_id
_entity_poly.type
_entity_poly.pdbx_seq_one_letter_code
_entity_poly.pdbx_strand_id
1 'polypeptide(L)'
;MPWLTDARKEHILRTAQTVKELSDRFKIQADAADNAYIAAVYHDCAKGIEKELLKKYSKEIKGFEEYMPTLHAPLGACIARDIFGIENESILEAIRWHCTGKAGMTKAELLVYLADAIEPGRDYPGVEQYRIAAEKSLERAVGLYTLGSVRYMQNKWPINPYTLECLRFYSEYIDIYNI
;
A
#
# COMPACT_ATOMS: atom_id res chain seq x y z
N MET A 1 -4.18 -17.30 -7.68
CA MET A 1 -4.87 -16.17 -8.36
C MET A 1 -4.64 -16.30 -9.87
N PRO A 2 -5.49 -17.04 -10.56
CA PRO A 2 -5.27 -17.33 -12.00
C PRO A 2 -5.50 -16.13 -12.92
N TRP A 3 -6.20 -15.10 -12.44
CA TRP A 3 -6.48 -13.87 -13.19
C TRP A 3 -5.33 -12.85 -13.17
N LEU A 4 -4.31 -13.04 -12.35
CA LEU A 4 -3.16 -12.15 -12.32
C LEU A 4 -2.15 -12.51 -13.43
N THR A 5 -1.61 -11.48 -14.08
CA THR A 5 -0.51 -11.65 -15.04
C THR A 5 0.78 -12.09 -14.32
N ASP A 6 1.71 -12.71 -15.07
CA ASP A 6 2.98 -13.15 -14.49
C ASP A 6 3.81 -11.96 -13.97
N ALA A 7 3.81 -10.84 -14.68
CA ALA A 7 4.45 -9.60 -14.21
C ALA A 7 3.86 -9.11 -12.88
N ARG A 8 2.54 -9.27 -12.66
CA ARG A 8 1.90 -8.91 -11.39
C ARG A 8 2.27 -9.88 -10.28
N LYS A 9 2.37 -11.18 -10.57
CA LYS A 9 2.83 -12.17 -9.59
C LYS A 9 4.28 -11.90 -9.17
N GLU A 10 5.17 -11.58 -10.11
CA GLU A 10 6.55 -11.20 -9.80
C GLU A 10 6.63 -9.94 -8.94
N HIS A 11 5.82 -8.91 -9.24
CA HIS A 11 5.70 -7.73 -8.41
C HIS A 11 5.28 -8.08 -6.97
N ILE A 12 4.26 -8.89 -6.80
CA ILE A 12 3.79 -9.35 -5.48
C ILE A 12 4.93 -10.04 -4.71
N LEU A 13 5.69 -10.91 -5.36
CA LEU A 13 6.81 -11.60 -4.71
C LEU A 13 7.91 -10.62 -4.29
N ARG A 14 8.26 -9.64 -5.15
CA ARG A 14 9.25 -8.60 -4.79
C ARG A 14 8.73 -7.71 -3.66
N THR A 15 7.46 -7.35 -3.66
CA THR A 15 6.83 -6.57 -2.57
C THR A 15 6.91 -7.33 -1.25
N ALA A 16 6.55 -8.63 -1.23
CA ALA A 16 6.64 -9.47 -0.03
C ALA A 16 8.10 -9.61 0.46
N GLN A 17 9.06 -9.75 -0.45
CA GLN A 17 10.48 -9.79 -0.09
C GLN A 17 10.94 -8.44 0.50
N THR A 18 10.51 -7.31 -0.07
CA THR A 18 10.82 -5.96 0.45
C THR A 18 10.22 -5.76 1.85
N VAL A 19 9.00 -6.25 2.11
CA VAL A 19 8.42 -6.25 3.47
C VAL A 19 9.32 -6.96 4.45
N LYS A 20 9.84 -8.13 4.09
CA LYS A 20 10.75 -8.91 4.95
C LYS A 20 12.03 -8.12 5.25
N GLU A 21 12.66 -7.55 4.22
CA GLU A 21 13.89 -6.76 4.36
C GLU A 21 13.70 -5.53 5.26
N LEU A 22 12.60 -4.81 5.09
CA LEU A 22 12.24 -3.68 5.94
C LEU A 22 11.93 -4.14 7.37
N SER A 23 11.23 -5.25 7.55
CA SER A 23 10.91 -5.81 8.87
C SER A 23 12.18 -6.18 9.64
N ASP A 24 13.14 -6.83 8.99
CA ASP A 24 14.43 -7.19 9.58
C ASP A 24 15.25 -5.94 9.94
N ARG A 25 15.30 -4.96 9.03
CA ARG A 25 16.02 -3.70 9.23
C ARG A 25 15.54 -2.91 10.43
N PHE A 26 14.23 -2.78 10.57
CA PHE A 26 13.60 -2.01 11.64
C PHE A 26 13.24 -2.85 12.87
N LYS A 27 13.63 -4.12 12.90
CA LYS A 27 13.38 -5.06 14.01
C LYS A 27 11.90 -5.06 14.40
N ILE A 28 11.02 -5.13 13.39
CA ILE A 28 9.59 -5.17 13.61
C ILE A 28 9.22 -6.46 14.35
N GLN A 29 8.30 -6.36 15.31
CA GLN A 29 7.82 -7.54 16.05
C GLN A 29 7.24 -8.59 15.10
N ALA A 30 7.47 -9.87 15.42
CA ALA A 30 7.15 -11.00 14.54
C ALA A 30 5.70 -10.97 14.03
N ASP A 31 4.72 -10.78 14.93
CA ASP A 31 3.31 -10.75 14.54
C ASP A 31 2.99 -9.67 13.50
N ALA A 32 3.59 -8.47 13.66
CA ALA A 32 3.37 -7.37 12.73
C ALA A 32 4.11 -7.61 11.40
N ALA A 33 5.29 -8.22 11.43
CA ALA A 33 6.07 -8.59 10.24
C ALA A 33 5.36 -9.70 9.45
N ASP A 34 4.85 -10.72 10.11
CA ASP A 34 4.11 -11.83 9.49
C ASP A 34 2.80 -11.33 8.87
N ASN A 35 2.06 -10.49 9.59
CA ASN A 35 0.84 -9.87 9.06
C ASN A 35 1.14 -9.03 7.81
N ALA A 36 2.21 -8.22 7.84
CA ALA A 36 2.63 -7.44 6.68
C ALA A 36 3.04 -8.32 5.50
N TYR A 37 3.78 -9.40 5.75
CA TYR A 37 4.19 -10.34 4.71
C TYR A 37 2.98 -10.98 4.03
N ILE A 38 2.02 -11.51 4.82
CA ILE A 38 0.79 -12.08 4.27
C ILE A 38 0.00 -11.03 3.50
N ALA A 39 -0.16 -9.82 4.06
CA ALA A 39 -0.84 -8.73 3.38
C ALA A 39 -0.16 -8.36 2.04
N ALA A 40 1.18 -8.33 1.99
CA ALA A 40 1.92 -8.09 0.75
C ALA A 40 1.68 -9.18 -0.32
N VAL A 41 1.51 -10.45 0.09
CA VAL A 41 1.17 -11.54 -0.86
C VAL A 41 -0.22 -11.34 -1.47
N TYR A 42 -1.15 -10.71 -0.76
CA TYR A 42 -2.53 -10.54 -1.20
C TYR A 42 -2.92 -9.11 -1.60
N HIS A 43 -2.04 -8.11 -1.44
CA HIS A 43 -2.40 -6.70 -1.63
C HIS A 43 -3.06 -6.40 -2.97
N ASP A 44 -2.57 -7.01 -4.02
CA ASP A 44 -3.04 -6.83 -5.41
C ASP A 44 -4.00 -7.95 -5.90
N CYS A 45 -4.57 -8.75 -4.98
CA CYS A 45 -5.41 -9.89 -5.36
C CYS A 45 -6.70 -9.52 -6.12
N ALA A 46 -7.18 -8.28 -6.02
CA ALA A 46 -8.33 -7.78 -6.79
C ALA A 46 -7.96 -7.12 -8.11
N LYS A 47 -6.66 -7.01 -8.43
CA LYS A 47 -6.21 -6.32 -9.64
C LYS A 47 -6.66 -7.02 -10.91
N GLY A 48 -7.28 -6.26 -11.80
CA GLY A 48 -7.79 -6.76 -13.09
C GLY A 48 -9.21 -7.35 -13.05
N ILE A 49 -9.82 -7.48 -11.86
CA ILE A 49 -11.18 -7.97 -11.68
C ILE A 49 -12.06 -6.99 -10.87
N GLU A 50 -11.62 -5.73 -10.76
CA GLU A 50 -12.32 -4.73 -9.93
C GLU A 50 -13.78 -4.53 -10.35
N LYS A 51 -14.05 -4.52 -11.65
CA LYS A 51 -15.39 -4.28 -12.20
C LYS A 51 -16.39 -5.35 -11.82
N GLU A 52 -15.97 -6.60 -11.78
CA GLU A 52 -16.81 -7.75 -11.38
C GLU A 52 -17.16 -7.70 -9.89
N LEU A 53 -16.30 -7.05 -9.09
CA LEU A 53 -16.43 -6.99 -7.63
C LEU A 53 -17.25 -5.79 -7.13
N LEU A 54 -17.30 -4.71 -7.90
CA LEU A 54 -17.95 -3.44 -7.52
C LEU A 54 -19.36 -3.65 -6.98
N LYS A 55 -20.19 -4.44 -7.67
CA LYS A 55 -21.57 -4.66 -7.28
C LYS A 55 -21.67 -5.48 -5.99
N LYS A 56 -20.82 -6.47 -5.85
CA LYS A 56 -20.81 -7.38 -4.69
C LYS A 56 -20.42 -6.65 -3.40
N TYR A 57 -19.41 -5.78 -3.48
CA TYR A 57 -18.78 -5.14 -2.33
C TYR A 57 -19.06 -3.64 -2.23
N SER A 58 -20.17 -3.17 -2.81
CA SER A 58 -20.51 -1.75 -2.88
C SER A 58 -20.59 -1.04 -1.53
N LYS A 59 -20.92 -1.76 -0.46
CA LYS A 59 -20.99 -1.19 0.90
C LYS A 59 -19.61 -1.04 1.53
N GLU A 60 -18.74 -2.03 1.30
CA GLU A 60 -17.40 -2.12 1.89
C GLU A 60 -16.41 -1.15 1.26
N ILE A 61 -16.68 -0.70 0.03
CA ILE A 61 -15.83 0.23 -0.71
C ILE A 61 -16.35 1.67 -0.67
N LYS A 62 -17.36 1.95 0.16
CA LYS A 62 -17.91 3.29 0.29
C LYS A 62 -16.84 4.32 0.59
N GLY A 63 -16.76 5.38 -0.24
CA GLY A 63 -15.73 6.42 -0.17
C GLY A 63 -14.49 6.14 -1.04
N PHE A 64 -14.45 5.01 -1.77
CA PHE A 64 -13.39 4.70 -2.74
C PHE A 64 -13.89 4.66 -4.18
N GLU A 65 -15.20 4.67 -4.42
CA GLU A 65 -15.82 4.40 -5.72
C GLU A 65 -15.37 5.36 -6.82
N GLU A 66 -15.11 6.62 -6.45
CA GLU A 66 -14.65 7.66 -7.38
C GLU A 66 -13.15 7.61 -7.68
N TYR A 67 -12.40 6.73 -6.99
CA TYR A 67 -10.94 6.67 -7.03
C TYR A 67 -10.45 5.38 -7.67
N MET A 68 -10.85 5.14 -8.92
CA MET A 68 -10.59 3.90 -9.68
C MET A 68 -9.16 3.36 -9.58
N PRO A 69 -8.10 4.18 -9.65
CA PRO A 69 -6.73 3.66 -9.55
C PRO A 69 -6.41 2.96 -8.22
N THR A 70 -7.12 3.31 -7.13
CA THR A 70 -6.89 2.76 -5.78
C THR A 70 -7.93 1.74 -5.33
N LEU A 71 -8.97 1.53 -6.15
CA LEU A 71 -10.15 0.74 -5.80
C LEU A 71 -9.85 -0.74 -5.55
N HIS A 72 -8.80 -1.29 -6.21
CA HIS A 72 -8.39 -2.68 -6.00
C HIS A 72 -7.93 -2.96 -4.56
N ALA A 73 -7.50 -1.95 -3.81
CA ALA A 73 -7.04 -2.13 -2.44
C ALA A 73 -8.19 -2.52 -1.47
N PRO A 74 -9.27 -1.74 -1.33
CA PRO A 74 -10.40 -2.16 -0.49
C PRO A 74 -11.12 -3.40 -1.04
N LEU A 75 -11.22 -3.59 -2.35
CA LEU A 75 -11.74 -4.82 -2.94
C LEU A 75 -10.84 -6.02 -2.65
N GLY A 76 -9.54 -5.82 -2.63
CA GLY A 76 -8.56 -6.84 -2.26
C GLY A 76 -8.75 -7.35 -0.84
N ALA A 77 -9.02 -6.45 0.12
CA ALA A 77 -9.35 -6.85 1.49
C ALA A 77 -10.63 -7.71 1.55
N CYS A 78 -11.66 -7.35 0.78
CA CYS A 78 -12.89 -8.16 0.70
C CYS A 78 -12.62 -9.55 0.12
N ILE A 79 -11.83 -9.65 -0.96
CA ILE A 79 -11.45 -10.95 -1.55
C ILE A 79 -10.57 -11.75 -0.60
N ALA A 80 -9.60 -11.12 0.06
CA ALA A 80 -8.73 -11.77 1.03
C ALA A 80 -9.55 -12.45 2.13
N ARG A 81 -10.57 -11.78 2.64
CA ARG A 81 -11.50 -12.33 3.61
C ARG A 81 -12.39 -13.44 3.03
N ASP A 82 -13.13 -13.15 1.96
CA ASP A 82 -14.24 -14.00 1.51
C ASP A 82 -13.82 -15.19 0.66
N ILE A 83 -12.68 -15.09 -0.03
CA ILE A 83 -12.19 -16.14 -0.94
C ILE A 83 -10.97 -16.86 -0.36
N PHE A 84 -10.09 -16.14 0.31
CA PHE A 84 -8.87 -16.74 0.86
C PHE A 84 -8.95 -17.04 2.37
N GLY A 85 -10.08 -16.69 3.03
CA GLY A 85 -10.34 -17.03 4.43
C GLY A 85 -9.44 -16.29 5.42
N ILE A 86 -8.96 -15.09 5.04
CA ILE A 86 -8.14 -14.27 5.94
C ILE A 86 -9.07 -13.52 6.89
N GLU A 87 -9.04 -13.85 8.17
CA GLU A 87 -9.87 -13.24 9.22
C GLU A 87 -9.11 -12.20 10.06
N ASN A 88 -7.78 -12.15 9.95
CA ASN A 88 -6.96 -11.24 10.72
C ASN A 88 -7.10 -9.80 10.20
N GLU A 89 -7.73 -8.94 11.01
CA GLU A 89 -7.98 -7.54 10.66
C GLU A 89 -6.71 -6.74 10.35
N SER A 90 -5.58 -7.03 11.00
CA SER A 90 -4.31 -6.35 10.71
C SER A 90 -3.84 -6.62 9.27
N ILE A 91 -4.07 -7.83 8.76
CA ILE A 91 -3.77 -8.22 7.38
C ILE A 91 -4.75 -7.53 6.42
N LEU A 92 -6.05 -7.59 6.73
CA LEU A 92 -7.09 -6.99 5.89
C LEU A 92 -6.94 -5.47 5.77
N GLU A 93 -6.64 -4.80 6.87
CA GLU A 93 -6.39 -3.36 6.88
C GLU A 93 -5.11 -2.99 6.11
N ALA A 94 -4.03 -3.76 6.24
CA ALA A 94 -2.82 -3.53 5.45
C ALA A 94 -3.08 -3.69 3.94
N ILE A 95 -3.93 -4.65 3.53
CA ILE A 95 -4.37 -4.78 2.14
C ILE A 95 -5.24 -3.58 1.75
N ARG A 96 -6.21 -3.18 2.58
CA ARG A 96 -7.15 -2.09 2.30
C ARG A 96 -6.45 -0.77 2.02
N TRP A 97 -5.40 -0.45 2.77
CA TRP A 97 -4.77 0.86 2.77
C TRP A 97 -3.49 0.95 1.94
N HIS A 98 -3.06 -0.14 1.29
CA HIS A 98 -1.76 -0.15 0.60
C HIS A 98 -1.64 0.85 -0.56
N CYS A 99 -2.75 1.35 -1.12
CA CYS A 99 -2.72 2.34 -2.20
C CYS A 99 -2.84 3.78 -1.73
N THR A 100 -3.70 4.04 -0.75
CA THR A 100 -4.00 5.41 -0.29
C THR A 100 -3.19 5.80 0.92
N GLY A 101 -2.77 4.84 1.72
CA GLY A 101 -2.39 5.08 3.09
C GLY A 101 -3.56 5.63 3.91
N LYS A 102 -3.29 5.94 5.15
CA LYS A 102 -4.17 6.68 6.08
C LYS A 102 -3.33 7.34 7.16
N ALA A 103 -3.92 8.25 7.94
CA ALA A 103 -3.28 8.78 9.14
C ALA A 103 -3.04 7.67 10.17
N GLY A 104 -1.85 7.65 10.79
CA GLY A 104 -1.55 6.74 11.91
C GLY A 104 -1.53 5.25 11.54
N MET A 105 -0.96 4.89 10.40
CA MET A 105 -0.81 3.49 10.00
C MET A 105 -0.06 2.65 11.04
N THR A 106 -0.50 1.42 11.25
CA THR A 106 0.22 0.39 12.01
C THR A 106 1.52 0.01 11.30
N LYS A 107 2.42 -0.71 11.98
CA LYS A 107 3.67 -1.16 11.33
C LYS A 107 3.41 -2.09 10.15
N ALA A 108 2.41 -2.95 10.21
CA ALA A 108 2.04 -3.80 9.08
C ALA A 108 1.56 -2.99 7.88
N GLU A 109 0.71 -2.00 8.09
CA GLU A 109 0.22 -1.11 7.04
C GLU A 109 1.36 -0.27 6.42
N LEU A 110 2.24 0.31 7.25
CA LEU A 110 3.41 1.07 6.79
C LEU A 110 4.32 0.23 5.88
N LEU A 111 4.60 -1.00 6.31
CA LEU A 111 5.45 -1.92 5.57
C LEU A 111 4.88 -2.23 4.19
N VAL A 112 3.60 -2.59 4.10
CA VAL A 112 2.98 -2.95 2.81
C VAL A 112 2.87 -1.74 1.90
N TYR A 113 2.41 -0.60 2.41
CA TYR A 113 2.29 0.66 1.66
C TYR A 113 3.63 1.09 1.06
N LEU A 114 4.71 1.02 1.85
CA LEU A 114 6.03 1.43 1.39
C LEU A 114 6.66 0.39 0.47
N ALA A 115 6.57 -0.91 0.81
CA ALA A 115 7.18 -1.98 0.02
C ALA A 115 6.61 -2.05 -1.39
N ASP A 116 5.28 -1.88 -1.56
CA ASP A 116 4.67 -1.79 -2.89
C ASP A 116 5.26 -0.64 -3.71
N ALA A 117 5.54 0.49 -3.07
CA ALA A 117 6.09 1.67 -3.72
C ALA A 117 7.55 1.54 -4.14
N ILE A 118 8.37 0.80 -3.38
CA ILE A 118 9.85 0.81 -3.54
C ILE A 118 10.46 -0.53 -3.94
N GLU A 119 9.66 -1.60 -4.13
CA GLU A 119 10.19 -2.90 -4.52
C GLU A 119 11.15 -2.78 -5.72
N PRO A 120 12.17 -3.68 -5.85
CA PRO A 120 13.27 -3.50 -6.81
C PRO A 120 12.83 -3.35 -8.29
N GLY A 121 11.66 -3.86 -8.66
CA GLY A 121 11.12 -3.72 -10.01
C GLY A 121 10.42 -2.38 -10.29
N ARG A 122 10.29 -1.51 -9.28
CA ARG A 122 9.77 -0.16 -9.49
C ARG A 122 10.82 0.73 -10.12
N ASP A 123 10.45 1.32 -11.28
CA ASP A 123 11.31 2.20 -12.06
C ASP A 123 10.51 3.43 -12.50
N TYR A 124 10.24 4.33 -11.58
CA TYR A 124 9.60 5.60 -11.86
C TYR A 124 10.45 6.76 -11.31
N PRO A 125 10.33 7.98 -11.88
CA PRO A 125 11.13 9.11 -11.43
C PRO A 125 10.99 9.37 -9.93
N GLY A 126 12.10 9.37 -9.22
CA GLY A 126 12.14 9.65 -7.79
C GLY A 126 12.05 8.43 -6.86
N VAL A 127 11.90 7.20 -7.37
CA VAL A 127 11.81 6.00 -6.50
C VAL A 127 13.02 5.84 -5.61
N GLU A 128 14.21 6.19 -6.08
CA GLU A 128 15.46 6.02 -5.35
C GLU A 128 15.51 6.88 -4.08
N GLN A 129 14.96 8.08 -4.10
CA GLN A 129 14.89 8.91 -2.88
C GLN A 129 14.04 8.26 -1.77
N TYR A 130 13.01 7.49 -2.14
CA TYR A 130 12.17 6.77 -1.17
C TYR A 130 12.91 5.53 -0.62
N ARG A 131 13.69 4.84 -1.46
CA ARG A 131 14.57 3.74 -1.04
C ARG A 131 15.61 4.23 -0.04
N ILE A 132 16.31 5.33 -0.33
CA ILE A 132 17.28 5.97 0.57
C ILE A 132 16.62 6.40 1.89
N ALA A 133 15.42 6.97 1.83
CA ALA A 133 14.69 7.34 3.05
C ALA A 133 14.30 6.12 3.88
N ALA A 134 13.88 5.02 3.21
CA ALA A 134 13.51 3.76 3.83
C ALA A 134 14.70 3.03 4.50
N GLU A 135 15.93 3.43 4.25
CA GLU A 135 17.08 2.95 5.00
C GLU A 135 17.13 3.49 6.43
N LYS A 136 16.51 4.64 6.68
CA LYS A 136 16.63 5.40 7.93
C LYS A 136 15.34 5.45 8.75
N SER A 137 14.19 5.62 8.11
CA SER A 137 12.87 5.73 8.77
C SER A 137 11.75 5.33 7.83
N LEU A 138 10.86 4.46 8.32
CA LEU A 138 9.64 4.08 7.60
C LEU A 138 8.71 5.29 7.44
N GLU A 139 8.51 6.04 8.52
CA GLU A 139 7.59 7.18 8.57
C GLU A 139 8.05 8.28 7.61
N ARG A 140 9.35 8.58 7.59
CA ARG A 140 9.93 9.54 6.64
C ARG A 140 9.76 9.08 5.19
N ALA A 141 10.04 7.83 4.90
CA ALA A 141 9.90 7.28 3.55
C ALA A 141 8.45 7.31 3.07
N VAL A 142 7.51 6.95 3.95
CA VAL A 142 6.06 7.05 3.70
C VAL A 142 5.65 8.49 3.42
N GLY A 143 6.08 9.45 4.24
CA GLY A 143 5.78 10.87 4.04
C GLY A 143 6.26 11.39 2.69
N LEU A 144 7.52 11.08 2.33
CA LEU A 144 8.11 11.46 1.04
C LEU A 144 7.39 10.82 -0.14
N TYR A 145 7.10 9.52 -0.07
CA TYR A 145 6.37 8.80 -1.11
C TYR A 145 4.96 9.36 -1.28
N THR A 146 4.23 9.58 -0.17
CA THR A 146 2.87 10.12 -0.23
C THR A 146 2.86 11.53 -0.84
N LEU A 147 3.83 12.38 -0.48
CA LEU A 147 4.00 13.71 -1.09
C LEU A 147 4.23 13.61 -2.61
N GLY A 148 5.13 12.71 -3.03
CA GLY A 148 5.39 12.48 -4.45
C GLY A 148 4.16 11.96 -5.20
N SER A 149 3.40 11.05 -4.59
CA SER A 149 2.15 10.52 -5.14
C SER A 149 1.10 11.61 -5.31
N VAL A 150 0.91 12.48 -4.31
CA VAL A 150 -0.02 13.63 -4.38
C VAL A 150 0.39 14.57 -5.50
N ARG A 151 1.68 14.93 -5.59
CA ARG A 151 2.20 15.79 -6.68
C ARG A 151 1.98 15.18 -8.08
N TYR A 152 2.13 13.86 -8.20
CA TYR A 152 1.90 13.15 -9.44
C TYR A 152 0.42 13.12 -9.84
N MET A 153 -0.47 12.91 -8.86
CA MET A 153 -1.91 12.75 -9.10
C MET A 153 -2.65 14.08 -9.29
N GLN A 154 -2.26 15.15 -8.63
CA GLN A 154 -3.02 16.42 -8.50
C GLN A 154 -3.53 17.01 -9.82
N ASN A 155 -2.86 16.74 -10.94
CA ASN A 155 -3.26 17.25 -12.27
C ASN A 155 -3.82 16.15 -13.19
N LYS A 156 -4.04 14.94 -12.68
CA LYS A 156 -4.43 13.78 -13.50
C LYS A 156 -5.71 13.11 -13.03
N TRP A 157 -5.90 12.99 -11.73
CA TRP A 157 -7.03 12.28 -11.13
C TRP A 157 -7.46 12.92 -9.81
N PRO A 158 -8.70 12.71 -9.38
CA PRO A 158 -9.12 13.03 -8.02
C PRO A 158 -8.22 12.30 -7.01
N ILE A 159 -7.78 13.03 -5.99
CA ILE A 159 -6.97 12.44 -4.91
C ILE A 159 -7.90 11.97 -3.81
N ASN A 160 -7.76 10.72 -3.42
CA ASN A 160 -8.54 10.16 -2.33
C ASN A 160 -8.28 10.95 -1.02
N PRO A 161 -9.32 11.36 -0.27
CA PRO A 161 -9.15 12.10 0.99
C PRO A 161 -8.22 11.40 1.99
N TYR A 162 -8.23 10.09 2.08
CA TYR A 162 -7.33 9.32 2.94
C TYR A 162 -5.84 9.53 2.58
N THR A 163 -5.52 9.69 1.28
CA THR A 163 -4.15 10.02 0.87
C THR A 163 -3.73 11.41 1.35
N LEU A 164 -4.64 12.37 1.36
CA LEU A 164 -4.37 13.72 1.89
C LEU A 164 -4.22 13.71 3.41
N GLU A 165 -5.02 12.90 4.11
CA GLU A 165 -4.89 12.70 5.57
C GLU A 165 -3.57 11.98 5.91
N CYS A 166 -3.19 10.97 5.13
CA CYS A 166 -1.90 10.31 5.22
C CYS A 166 -0.76 11.31 5.07
N LEU A 167 -0.78 12.12 4.00
CA LEU A 167 0.24 13.15 3.79
C LEU A 167 0.31 14.13 4.97
N ARG A 168 -0.84 14.64 5.45
CA ARG A 168 -0.87 15.56 6.57
C ARG A 168 -0.25 14.95 7.83
N PHE A 169 -0.59 13.70 8.14
CA PHE A 169 -0.06 12.99 9.30
C PHE A 169 1.45 12.79 9.22
N TYR A 170 1.94 12.29 8.06
CA TYR A 170 3.36 11.96 7.89
C TYR A 170 4.22 13.16 7.47
N SER A 171 3.63 14.34 7.26
CA SER A 171 4.38 15.56 6.95
C SER A 171 5.33 16.00 8.09
N GLU A 172 5.04 15.64 9.34
CA GLU A 172 5.92 15.91 10.47
C GLU A 172 7.27 15.17 10.41
N TYR A 173 7.34 14.07 9.65
CA TYR A 173 8.56 13.27 9.48
C TYR A 173 9.40 13.72 8.28
N ILE A 174 8.92 14.66 7.49
CA ILE A 174 9.62 15.20 6.34
C ILE A 174 9.86 16.69 6.52
N ASP A 175 11.08 17.10 6.23
CA ASP A 175 11.42 18.51 6.20
C ASP A 175 10.98 19.10 4.84
N ILE A 176 9.77 19.68 4.82
CA ILE A 176 9.15 20.20 3.59
C ILE A 176 9.95 21.36 2.99
N TYR A 177 10.79 22.04 3.79
CA TYR A 177 11.59 23.19 3.35
C TYR A 177 12.91 22.79 2.68
N ASN A 178 13.29 21.50 2.74
CA ASN A 178 14.54 20.98 2.18
C ASN A 178 14.30 19.96 1.04
N ILE A 179 13.14 20.01 0.37
CA ILE A 179 12.77 19.13 -0.74
C ILE A 179 12.64 19.90 -2.05
#